data_66395eeb91d54b6f4106f0d1d1edfeef
#
_entry.id   66395eeb91d54b6f4106f0d1d1edfeef
#
_cell.length_a   1.000
_cell.length_b   1.000
_cell.length_c   1.000
_cell.angle_alpha   90.00
_cell.angle_beta   90.00
_cell.angle_gamma   90.00
#
_symmetry.space_group_name_H-M   'P 1'
#
loop_
_entity.id
_entity.type
_entity.pdbx_description
1 polymer ?
#
loop_
_entity_poly.entity_id
_entity_poly.type
_entity_poly.pdbx_seq_one_letter_code
_entity_poly.pdbx_strand_id
1 'polypeptide(L)'
;MIPEHFQDAVRPVWGIDRKQVGRQMQKSNQEETKVKEYGVNELRRMFLEFFESKDHLKMKSFSLVPRNDKSLLLINSGMAPLKPYFTGQEIPPRKRVTTCQKCIRTGDIENIGKTARHGTFFEMLGNFSFGDYFKTEAIHWSWEFLTEVIGLEADRLYPSVYLEDDQAFEIWNKEIGVAPNRIFRFGKEDNFWEHGAGPC
;
A
#
# COMPACT_ATOMS: atom_id res chain seq x y z
N MET A 1 11.95 -3.83 15.48
CA MET A 1 12.62 -2.73 16.22
C MET A 1 12.62 -1.54 15.29
N ILE A 2 11.84 -0.52 15.58
CA ILE A 2 11.81 0.74 14.80
C ILE A 2 13.07 1.51 15.21
N PRO A 3 13.91 1.99 14.29
CA PRO A 3 15.12 2.75 14.65
C PRO A 3 14.78 3.99 15.48
N GLU A 4 15.56 4.27 16.54
CA GLU A 4 15.35 5.40 17.45
C GLU A 4 15.32 6.77 16.76
N HIS A 5 16.03 6.94 15.64
CA HIS A 5 16.05 8.21 14.89
C HIS A 5 14.75 8.51 14.12
N PHE A 6 13.81 7.58 14.04
CA PHE A 6 12.46 7.84 13.51
C PHE A 6 11.54 8.50 14.58
N GLN A 7 12.00 8.55 15.83
CA GLN A 7 11.19 9.05 16.96
C GLN A 7 11.29 10.57 17.14
N ASP A 8 12.33 11.22 16.63
CA ASP A 8 12.61 12.62 16.96
C ASP A 8 12.21 13.65 15.89
N ALA A 9 11.77 13.22 14.72
CA ALA A 9 11.59 14.11 13.56
C ALA A 9 10.20 14.78 13.43
N VAL A 10 9.22 14.52 14.31
CA VAL A 10 7.88 15.05 14.13
C VAL A 10 7.31 15.65 15.41
N ARG A 11 7.19 16.97 15.43
CA ARG A 11 6.40 17.68 16.44
C ARG A 11 4.92 17.25 16.34
N PRO A 12 4.23 17.02 17.47
CA PRO A 12 2.84 16.58 17.46
C PRO A 12 1.94 17.71 16.93
N VAL A 13 1.47 17.58 15.73
CA VAL A 13 0.29 18.29 15.28
C VAL A 13 -0.89 17.43 15.73
N TRP A 14 -1.71 17.93 16.64
CA TRP A 14 -2.89 17.27 17.21
C TRP A 14 -2.69 16.18 18.28
N GLY A 15 -1.77 16.37 19.21
CA GLY A 15 -1.79 15.59 20.47
C GLY A 15 -1.66 14.07 20.39
N ILE A 16 -1.35 13.50 19.21
CA ILE A 16 -1.14 12.06 19.04
C ILE A 16 0.31 11.76 19.37
N ASP A 17 0.55 11.16 20.53
CA ASP A 17 1.86 10.66 20.93
C ASP A 17 2.21 9.42 20.11
N ARG A 18 3.10 9.58 19.10
CA ARG A 18 3.62 8.44 18.30
C ARG A 18 4.23 7.34 19.20
N LYS A 19 4.72 7.66 20.38
CA LYS A 19 5.17 6.69 21.37
C LYS A 19 3.99 5.89 21.95
N GLN A 20 2.80 6.48 22.00
CA GLN A 20 1.59 5.79 22.42
C GLN A 20 1.09 4.83 21.34
N VAL A 21 1.15 5.22 20.06
CA VAL A 21 0.88 4.36 18.91
C VAL A 21 1.86 3.19 18.88
N GLY A 22 3.15 3.46 19.02
CA GLY A 22 4.18 2.43 19.09
C GLY A 22 3.99 1.46 20.27
N ARG A 23 3.56 1.97 21.43
CA ARG A 23 3.24 1.15 22.61
C ARG A 23 1.97 0.31 22.43
N GLN A 24 0.95 0.84 21.76
CA GLN A 24 -0.25 0.05 21.43
C GLN A 24 0.08 -1.05 20.42
N MET A 25 0.87 -0.75 19.39
CA MET A 25 1.37 -1.75 18.45
C MET A 25 2.26 -2.83 19.11
N GLN A 26 3.07 -2.46 20.11
CA GLN A 26 3.89 -3.41 20.85
C GLN A 26 3.09 -4.29 21.82
N LYS A 27 2.01 -3.80 22.42
CA LYS A 27 1.14 -4.60 23.28
C LYS A 27 0.36 -5.66 22.53
N SER A 28 -0.08 -5.37 21.31
CA SER A 28 -0.80 -6.33 20.45
C SER A 28 0.11 -7.46 19.94
N ASN A 29 1.44 -7.27 19.97
CA ASN A 29 2.40 -8.30 19.54
C ASN A 29 2.80 -9.31 20.63
N GLN A 30 2.22 -9.26 21.84
CA GLN A 30 2.62 -10.15 22.94
C GLN A 30 1.80 -11.44 23.05
N GLU A 31 0.70 -11.58 22.32
CA GLU A 31 0.05 -12.87 22.14
C GLU A 31 0.56 -13.49 20.83
N GLU A 32 1.33 -14.57 20.92
CA GLU A 32 1.74 -15.38 19.79
C GLU A 32 0.53 -16.07 19.16
N THR A 33 -0.28 -15.33 18.42
CA THR A 33 -1.25 -15.93 17.52
C THR A 33 -0.47 -16.49 16.32
N LYS A 34 -0.63 -17.77 16.09
CA LYS A 34 0.04 -18.50 15.01
C LYS A 34 -0.45 -17.96 13.66
N VAL A 35 0.23 -16.93 13.15
CA VAL A 35 -0.04 -16.37 11.82
C VAL A 35 0.18 -17.48 10.81
N LYS A 36 -0.79 -17.70 9.93
CA LYS A 36 -0.66 -18.67 8.84
C LYS A 36 0.51 -18.26 7.95
N GLU A 37 1.43 -19.16 7.73
CA GLU A 37 2.57 -18.92 6.85
C GLU A 37 2.19 -19.16 5.39
N TYR A 38 2.53 -18.21 4.54
CA TYR A 38 2.31 -18.29 3.09
C TYR A 38 3.63 -18.18 2.33
N GLY A 39 3.82 -19.00 1.32
CA GLY A 39 4.91 -18.85 0.38
C GLY A 39 4.70 -17.65 -0.56
N VAL A 40 5.79 -17.08 -1.08
CA VAL A 40 5.76 -15.93 -2.02
C VAL A 40 4.87 -16.19 -3.23
N ASN A 41 4.96 -17.39 -3.83
CA ASN A 41 4.13 -17.77 -4.98
C ASN A 41 2.64 -17.86 -4.61
N GLU A 42 2.34 -18.29 -3.39
CA GLU A 42 0.98 -18.39 -2.89
C GLU A 42 0.39 -16.99 -2.68
N LEU A 43 1.09 -16.09 -1.99
CA LEU A 43 0.65 -14.71 -1.79
C LEU A 43 0.41 -13.99 -3.12
N ARG A 44 1.31 -14.17 -4.09
CA ARG A 44 1.14 -13.62 -5.44
C ARG A 44 -0.13 -14.13 -6.11
N ARG A 45 -0.36 -15.43 -6.05
CA ARG A 45 -1.55 -16.06 -6.61
C ARG A 45 -2.82 -15.56 -5.92
N MET A 46 -2.86 -15.57 -4.58
CA MET A 46 -4.01 -15.13 -3.79
C MET A 46 -4.40 -13.69 -4.13
N PHE A 47 -3.44 -12.76 -4.20
CA PHE A 47 -3.71 -11.37 -4.54
C PHE A 47 -4.30 -11.22 -5.95
N LEU A 48 -3.68 -11.85 -6.93
CA LEU A 48 -4.12 -11.74 -8.33
C LEU A 48 -5.49 -12.37 -8.54
N GLU A 49 -5.75 -13.57 -7.98
CA GLU A 49 -7.05 -14.24 -8.06
C GLU A 49 -8.14 -13.47 -7.34
N PHE A 50 -7.83 -12.87 -6.19
CA PHE A 50 -8.78 -12.02 -5.46
C PHE A 50 -9.23 -10.83 -6.32
N PHE A 51 -8.29 -10.10 -6.94
CA PHE A 51 -8.65 -8.97 -7.78
C PHE A 51 -9.25 -9.39 -9.14
N GLU A 52 -8.91 -10.56 -9.67
CA GLU A 52 -9.64 -11.15 -10.81
C GLU A 52 -11.12 -11.39 -10.44
N SER A 53 -11.42 -11.85 -9.21
CA SER A 53 -12.81 -12.02 -8.73
C SER A 53 -13.57 -10.70 -8.59
N LYS A 54 -12.86 -9.57 -8.48
CA LYS A 54 -13.41 -8.20 -8.47
C LYS A 54 -13.38 -7.56 -9.88
N ASP A 55 -13.35 -8.37 -10.93
CA ASP A 55 -13.35 -7.99 -12.35
C ASP A 55 -12.11 -7.21 -12.82
N HIS A 56 -10.96 -7.44 -12.22
CA HIS A 56 -9.69 -6.89 -12.71
C HIS A 56 -9.07 -7.79 -13.78
N LEU A 57 -8.58 -7.15 -14.84
CA LEU A 57 -7.74 -7.83 -15.82
C LEU A 57 -6.35 -8.07 -15.22
N LYS A 58 -5.98 -9.33 -15.10
CA LYS A 58 -4.62 -9.71 -14.69
C LYS A 58 -3.64 -9.47 -15.82
N MET A 59 -2.72 -8.56 -15.63
CA MET A 59 -1.67 -8.25 -16.58
C MET A 59 -0.34 -8.86 -16.15
N LYS A 60 0.49 -9.21 -17.13
CA LYS A 60 1.86 -9.66 -16.89
C LYS A 60 2.72 -8.49 -16.39
N SER A 61 3.76 -8.80 -15.61
CA SER A 61 4.80 -7.82 -15.27
C SER A 61 5.40 -7.19 -16.53
N PHE A 62 5.49 -5.88 -16.55
CA PHE A 62 6.22 -5.16 -17.58
C PHE A 62 7.72 -5.40 -17.47
N SER A 63 8.46 -5.10 -18.54
CA SER A 63 9.93 -5.09 -18.52
C SER A 63 10.45 -4.15 -17.44
N LEU A 64 11.54 -4.52 -16.78
CA LEU A 64 12.25 -3.62 -15.85
C LEU A 64 12.87 -2.42 -16.56
N VAL A 65 13.23 -2.58 -17.85
CA VAL A 65 13.69 -1.46 -18.68
C VAL A 65 12.49 -0.67 -19.14
N PRO A 66 12.34 0.62 -18.75
CA PRO A 66 11.19 1.41 -19.13
C PRO A 66 11.12 1.59 -20.65
N ARG A 67 9.90 1.52 -21.18
CA ARG A 67 9.62 1.93 -22.56
C ARG A 67 9.09 3.35 -22.52
N ASN A 68 9.67 4.26 -23.27
CA ASN A 68 9.18 5.64 -23.44
C ASN A 68 9.20 6.55 -22.19
N ASP A 69 9.81 6.15 -21.09
CA ASP A 69 10.00 7.01 -19.91
C ASP A 69 11.50 7.24 -19.66
N LYS A 70 12.00 8.40 -20.07
CA LYS A 70 13.40 8.81 -19.91
C LYS A 70 13.74 9.26 -18.47
N SER A 71 12.74 9.43 -17.62
CA SER A 71 12.94 9.85 -16.24
C SER A 71 13.33 8.70 -15.32
N LEU A 72 13.12 7.46 -15.77
CA LEU A 72 13.41 6.24 -15.00
C LEU A 72 14.51 5.42 -15.69
N LEU A 73 15.51 5.05 -14.94
CA LEU A 73 16.53 4.09 -15.40
C LEU A 73 15.94 2.66 -15.41
N LEU A 74 15.23 2.30 -14.35
CA LEU A 74 14.53 1.02 -14.20
C LEU A 74 13.15 1.24 -13.57
N ILE A 75 12.22 0.35 -13.85
CA ILE A 75 10.89 0.38 -13.25
C ILE A 75 11.03 0.16 -11.74
N ASN A 76 10.54 1.12 -10.97
CA ASN A 76 10.68 1.20 -9.51
C ASN A 76 9.35 1.11 -8.75
N SER A 77 8.22 1.01 -9.46
CA SER A 77 6.88 0.87 -8.89
C SER A 77 5.91 0.17 -9.83
N GLY A 78 4.84 -0.39 -9.28
CA GLY A 78 3.78 -1.04 -10.06
C GLY A 78 3.02 -0.07 -10.95
N MET A 79 2.93 1.20 -10.55
CA MET A 79 2.22 2.24 -11.30
C MET A 79 3.04 2.81 -12.46
N ALA A 80 4.37 2.81 -12.37
CA ALA A 80 5.24 3.46 -13.35
C ALA A 80 4.93 3.06 -14.82
N PRO A 81 4.81 1.78 -15.17
CA PRO A 81 4.49 1.39 -16.55
C PRO A 81 3.04 1.68 -16.97
N LEU A 82 2.16 2.01 -16.02
CA LEU A 82 0.74 2.30 -16.24
C LEU A 82 0.46 3.81 -16.34
N LYS A 83 1.46 4.67 -16.18
CA LYS A 83 1.34 6.13 -16.28
C LYS A 83 0.55 6.60 -17.52
N PRO A 84 0.80 6.08 -18.74
CA PRO A 84 0.07 6.52 -19.92
C PRO A 84 -1.45 6.35 -19.82
N TYR A 85 -1.91 5.33 -19.08
CA TYR A 85 -3.34 5.09 -18.83
C TYR A 85 -3.93 6.12 -17.86
N PHE A 86 -3.18 6.47 -16.80
CA PHE A 86 -3.60 7.49 -15.82
C PHE A 86 -3.63 8.90 -16.41
N THR A 87 -2.71 9.21 -17.32
CA THR A 87 -2.63 10.51 -17.98
C THR A 87 -3.54 10.63 -19.22
N GLY A 88 -4.22 9.54 -19.61
CA GLY A 88 -5.07 9.52 -20.80
C GLY A 88 -4.30 9.50 -22.13
N GLN A 89 -2.98 9.31 -22.11
CA GLN A 89 -2.16 9.17 -23.33
C GLN A 89 -2.46 7.86 -24.07
N GLU A 90 -2.81 6.83 -23.32
CA GLU A 90 -3.21 5.54 -23.87
C GLU A 90 -4.51 5.06 -23.21
N ILE A 91 -5.30 4.29 -23.95
CA ILE A 91 -6.52 3.67 -23.44
C ILE A 91 -6.13 2.38 -22.72
N PRO A 92 -6.51 2.19 -21.45
CA PRO A 92 -6.23 0.95 -20.73
C PRO A 92 -6.99 -0.22 -21.38
N PRO A 93 -6.44 -1.44 -21.33
CA PRO A 93 -7.09 -2.63 -21.90
C PRO A 93 -8.40 -3.00 -21.16
N ARG A 94 -8.51 -2.58 -19.89
CA ARG A 94 -9.69 -2.65 -19.05
C ARG A 94 -9.62 -1.55 -17.99
N LYS A 95 -10.78 -1.06 -17.51
CA LYS A 95 -10.81 -0.05 -16.44
C LYS A 95 -10.25 -0.54 -15.10
N ARG A 96 -10.32 -1.84 -14.84
CA ARG A 96 -9.76 -2.50 -13.67
C ARG A 96 -8.61 -3.41 -14.08
N VAL A 97 -7.45 -3.22 -13.49
CA VAL A 97 -6.25 -3.99 -13.79
C VAL A 97 -5.58 -4.43 -12.48
N THR A 98 -5.07 -5.65 -12.44
CA THR A 98 -4.21 -6.14 -11.36
C THR A 98 -2.90 -6.67 -11.91
N THR A 99 -1.81 -6.41 -11.19
CA THR A 99 -0.45 -6.81 -11.59
C THR A 99 0.36 -7.31 -10.39
N CYS A 100 1.36 -8.13 -10.70
CA CYS A 100 2.51 -8.38 -9.83
C CYS A 100 3.74 -7.85 -10.58
N GLN A 101 4.08 -6.57 -10.38
CA GLN A 101 5.14 -5.88 -11.10
C GLN A 101 6.49 -6.06 -10.43
N LYS A 102 7.47 -6.54 -11.19
CA LYS A 102 8.88 -6.58 -10.79
C LYS A 102 9.45 -5.16 -10.78
N CYS A 103 10.10 -4.80 -9.67
CA CYS A 103 10.63 -3.46 -9.44
C CYS A 103 12.07 -3.51 -8.95
N ILE A 104 12.84 -2.46 -9.28
CA ILE A 104 14.18 -2.23 -8.73
C ILE A 104 14.24 -0.82 -8.15
N ARG A 105 14.72 -0.71 -6.91
CA ARG A 105 15.08 0.54 -6.26
C ARG A 105 16.53 0.47 -5.79
N THR A 106 17.32 1.45 -6.17
CA THR A 106 18.76 1.53 -5.84
C THR A 106 19.06 2.60 -4.79
N GLY A 107 18.10 3.51 -4.51
CA GLY A 107 18.29 4.59 -3.52
C GLY A 107 18.56 4.10 -2.10
N ASP A 108 18.09 2.88 -1.77
CA ASP A 108 18.24 2.27 -0.45
C ASP A 108 19.38 1.25 -0.37
N ILE A 109 20.29 1.24 -1.35
CA ILE A 109 21.34 0.20 -1.47
C ILE A 109 22.24 0.16 -0.23
N GLU A 110 22.49 1.31 0.40
CA GLU A 110 23.30 1.41 1.62
C GLU A 110 22.63 0.81 2.86
N ASN A 111 21.30 0.64 2.82
CA ASN A 111 20.49 0.08 3.90
C ASN A 111 20.32 -1.45 3.80
N ILE A 112 20.72 -2.04 2.66
CA ILE A 112 20.61 -3.47 2.43
C ILE A 112 21.57 -4.22 3.35
N GLY A 113 21.04 -5.22 4.06
CA GLY A 113 21.77 -5.97 5.06
C GLY A 113 21.94 -5.25 6.42
N LYS A 114 21.59 -3.96 6.51
CA LYS A 114 21.56 -3.21 7.78
C LYS A 114 20.15 -3.18 8.39
N THR A 115 19.13 -3.21 7.56
CA THR A 115 17.72 -3.24 7.97
C THR A 115 17.07 -4.52 7.48
N ALA A 116 16.05 -4.99 8.20
CA ALA A 116 15.35 -6.24 7.88
C ALA A 116 14.40 -6.14 6.65
N ARG A 117 14.19 -4.95 6.10
CA ARG A 117 13.10 -4.69 5.13
C ARG A 117 13.54 -4.09 3.80
N HIS A 118 14.82 -3.71 3.63
CA HIS A 118 15.31 -3.12 2.39
C HIS A 118 15.88 -4.19 1.47
N GLY A 119 15.41 -4.20 0.23
CA GLY A 119 15.92 -4.98 -0.87
C GLY A 119 15.95 -4.13 -2.14
N THR A 120 16.88 -4.39 -3.05
CA THR A 120 16.93 -3.69 -4.34
C THR A 120 15.89 -4.19 -5.31
N PHE A 121 15.66 -5.49 -5.35
CA PHE A 121 14.66 -6.15 -6.17
C PHE A 121 13.47 -6.58 -5.32
N PHE A 122 12.26 -6.26 -5.77
CA PHE A 122 11.02 -6.67 -5.12
C PHE A 122 9.90 -6.77 -6.15
N GLU A 123 8.78 -7.38 -5.75
CA GLU A 123 7.55 -7.39 -6.51
C GLU A 123 6.51 -6.51 -5.83
N MET A 124 5.83 -5.68 -6.62
CA MET A 124 4.75 -4.84 -6.15
C MET A 124 3.42 -5.42 -6.64
N LEU A 125 2.61 -5.88 -5.69
CA LEU A 125 1.24 -6.31 -5.95
C LEU A 125 0.38 -5.06 -6.06
N GLY A 126 -0.34 -4.92 -7.17
CA GLY A 126 -1.09 -3.70 -7.45
C GLY A 126 -2.46 -3.99 -8.06
N ASN A 127 -3.45 -3.22 -7.62
CA ASN A 127 -4.77 -3.12 -8.22
C ASN A 127 -5.01 -1.67 -8.62
N PHE A 128 -5.50 -1.46 -9.83
CA PHE A 128 -5.61 -0.14 -10.44
C PHE A 128 -7.00 0.07 -11.02
N SER A 129 -7.53 1.29 -10.83
CA SER A 129 -8.81 1.74 -11.36
C SER A 129 -8.59 2.93 -12.30
N PHE A 130 -9.03 2.81 -13.54
CA PHE A 130 -8.96 3.88 -14.54
C PHE A 130 -10.35 4.49 -14.74
N GLY A 131 -10.75 5.38 -13.81
CA GLY A 131 -12.04 6.04 -13.82
C GLY A 131 -13.22 5.09 -13.61
N ASP A 132 -13.08 4.11 -12.73
CA ASP A 132 -14.13 3.17 -12.35
C ASP A 132 -14.41 3.27 -10.83
N TYR A 133 -13.78 2.45 -9.98
CA TYR A 133 -13.93 2.57 -8.53
C TYR A 133 -12.92 3.54 -7.92
N PHE A 134 -13.19 3.95 -6.68
CA PHE A 134 -12.29 4.82 -5.92
C PHE A 134 -12.17 4.36 -4.46
N LYS A 135 -12.30 5.27 -3.49
CA LYS A 135 -11.99 5.03 -2.07
C LYS A 135 -12.83 3.92 -1.44
N THR A 136 -14.13 3.91 -1.67
CA THR A 136 -15.05 2.98 -1.01
C THR A 136 -14.67 1.54 -1.31
N GLU A 137 -14.65 1.16 -2.59
CA GLU A 137 -14.33 -0.19 -3.01
C GLU A 137 -12.88 -0.55 -2.66
N ALA A 138 -11.94 0.39 -2.85
CA ALA A 138 -10.52 0.13 -2.56
C ALA A 138 -10.32 -0.19 -1.07
N ILE A 139 -10.97 0.54 -0.16
CA ILE A 139 -10.89 0.30 1.28
C ILE A 139 -11.56 -1.03 1.66
N HIS A 140 -12.77 -1.28 1.17
CA HIS A 140 -13.48 -2.53 1.43
C HIS A 140 -12.69 -3.75 0.94
N TRP A 141 -12.17 -3.71 -0.28
CA TRP A 141 -11.40 -4.84 -0.83
C TRP A 141 -10.05 -5.01 -0.15
N SER A 142 -9.39 -3.94 0.26
CA SER A 142 -8.15 -4.07 1.02
C SER A 142 -8.37 -4.73 2.37
N TRP A 143 -9.46 -4.37 3.05
CA TRP A 143 -9.84 -4.98 4.32
C TRP A 143 -10.23 -6.46 4.14
N GLU A 144 -11.12 -6.76 3.21
CA GLU A 144 -11.53 -8.12 2.85
C GLU A 144 -10.31 -9.00 2.51
N PHE A 145 -9.40 -8.49 1.69
CA PHE A 145 -8.20 -9.24 1.32
C PHE A 145 -7.33 -9.56 2.54
N LEU A 146 -7.09 -8.59 3.40
CA LEU A 146 -6.21 -8.78 4.55
C LEU A 146 -6.83 -9.65 5.63
N THR A 147 -8.12 -9.48 5.92
CA THR A 147 -8.78 -10.18 7.03
C THR A 147 -9.39 -11.52 6.63
N GLU A 148 -9.99 -11.63 5.44
CA GLU A 148 -10.70 -12.83 5.03
C GLU A 148 -9.83 -13.74 4.16
N VAL A 149 -9.06 -13.17 3.21
CA VAL A 149 -8.24 -13.97 2.30
C VAL A 149 -6.91 -14.34 2.93
N ILE A 150 -6.19 -13.37 3.50
CA ILE A 150 -4.91 -13.61 4.20
C ILE A 150 -5.15 -14.14 5.63
N GLY A 151 -6.25 -13.73 6.27
CA GLY A 151 -6.59 -14.16 7.62
C GLY A 151 -5.82 -13.42 8.71
N LEU A 152 -5.46 -12.15 8.47
CA LEU A 152 -4.86 -11.32 9.51
C LEU A 152 -5.93 -10.92 10.54
N GLU A 153 -5.55 -10.88 11.79
CA GLU A 153 -6.41 -10.41 12.86
C GLU A 153 -6.73 -8.92 12.69
N ALA A 154 -8.01 -8.59 12.62
CA ALA A 154 -8.51 -7.24 12.38
C ALA A 154 -8.00 -6.22 13.40
N ASP A 155 -7.81 -6.62 14.66
CA ASP A 155 -7.32 -5.78 15.75
C ASP A 155 -5.82 -5.45 15.66
N ARG A 156 -5.07 -6.16 14.82
CA ARG A 156 -3.66 -5.87 14.51
C ARG A 156 -3.49 -4.91 13.34
N LEU A 157 -4.57 -4.51 12.66
CA LEU A 157 -4.54 -3.61 11.52
C LEU A 157 -4.87 -2.18 11.95
N TYR A 158 -4.05 -1.24 11.53
CA TYR A 158 -4.13 0.17 11.86
C TYR A 158 -4.10 1.01 10.58
N PRO A 159 -5.27 1.36 10.02
CA PRO A 159 -5.31 2.22 8.84
C PRO A 159 -4.81 3.62 9.13
N SER A 160 -4.20 4.23 8.11
CA SER A 160 -3.89 5.65 8.11
C SER A 160 -4.53 6.35 6.91
N VAL A 161 -4.94 7.60 7.12
CA VAL A 161 -5.54 8.44 6.09
C VAL A 161 -4.85 9.79 6.03
N TYR A 162 -4.95 10.49 4.90
CA TYR A 162 -4.48 11.86 4.80
C TYR A 162 -5.28 12.77 5.75
N LEU A 163 -4.60 13.77 6.31
CA LEU A 163 -5.15 14.63 7.36
C LEU A 163 -6.52 15.24 7.01
N GLU A 164 -6.69 15.67 5.75
CA GLU A 164 -7.91 16.31 5.25
C GLU A 164 -8.88 15.32 4.58
N ASP A 165 -8.58 14.02 4.58
CA ASP A 165 -9.44 13.01 3.95
C ASP A 165 -10.46 12.44 4.94
N ASP A 166 -11.50 13.22 5.20
CA ASP A 166 -12.60 12.81 6.06
C ASP A 166 -13.41 11.66 5.47
N GLN A 167 -13.53 11.61 4.15
CA GLN A 167 -14.25 10.52 3.48
C GLN A 167 -13.59 9.17 3.74
N ALA A 168 -12.28 9.05 3.55
CA ALA A 168 -11.58 7.80 3.83
C ALA A 168 -11.68 7.42 5.31
N PHE A 169 -11.58 8.40 6.22
CA PHE A 169 -11.78 8.16 7.65
C PHE A 169 -13.17 7.61 7.96
N GLU A 170 -14.21 8.19 7.38
CA GLU A 170 -15.59 7.73 7.59
C GLU A 170 -15.84 6.33 7.06
N ILE A 171 -15.29 5.98 5.90
CA ILE A 171 -15.40 4.62 5.35
C ILE A 171 -14.74 3.62 6.31
N TRP A 172 -13.51 3.88 6.77
CA TRP A 172 -12.83 3.03 7.74
C TRP A 172 -13.62 2.87 9.04
N ASN A 173 -14.19 3.97 9.55
CA ASN A 173 -14.90 3.96 10.83
C ASN A 173 -16.32 3.43 10.72
N LYS A 174 -17.12 3.98 9.79
CA LYS A 174 -18.57 3.68 9.74
C LYS A 174 -18.91 2.45 8.92
N GLU A 175 -18.18 2.19 7.83
CA GLU A 175 -18.51 1.08 6.93
C GLU A 175 -17.71 -0.18 7.29
N ILE A 176 -16.40 -0.05 7.54
CA ILE A 176 -15.55 -1.17 7.96
C ILE A 176 -15.68 -1.46 9.45
N GLY A 177 -16.00 -0.46 10.28
CA GLY A 177 -16.16 -0.62 11.73
C GLY A 177 -14.85 -0.53 12.53
N VAL A 178 -13.79 0.02 11.95
CA VAL A 178 -12.55 0.24 12.69
C VAL A 178 -12.75 1.34 13.72
N ALA A 179 -12.36 1.08 14.98
CA ALA A 179 -12.50 2.06 16.04
C ALA A 179 -11.70 3.35 15.75
N PRO A 180 -12.24 4.56 16.02
CA PRO A 180 -11.60 5.82 15.65
C PRO A 180 -10.17 5.99 16.18
N ASN A 181 -9.89 5.45 17.37
CA ASN A 181 -8.56 5.49 18.00
C ASN A 181 -7.53 4.56 17.33
N ARG A 182 -7.94 3.78 16.35
CA ARG A 182 -7.08 2.91 15.53
C ARG A 182 -6.88 3.43 14.10
N ILE A 183 -7.55 4.53 13.73
CA ILE A 183 -7.40 5.19 12.43
C ILE A 183 -6.53 6.42 12.63
N PHE A 184 -5.37 6.45 11.97
CA PHE A 184 -4.41 7.55 12.12
C PHE A 184 -4.51 8.53 10.96
N ARG A 185 -4.36 9.82 11.27
CA ARG A 185 -4.31 10.89 10.27
C ARG A 185 -2.88 11.41 10.17
N PHE A 186 -2.33 11.41 8.99
CA PHE A 186 -0.98 11.92 8.73
C PHE A 186 -0.97 12.96 7.62
N GLY A 187 0.06 13.80 7.63
CA GLY A 187 0.27 14.86 6.64
C GLY A 187 0.80 14.34 5.30
N LYS A 188 1.23 15.30 4.48
CA LYS A 188 1.72 15.03 3.11
C LYS A 188 2.93 14.10 3.07
N GLU A 189 3.77 14.12 4.08
CA GLU A 189 4.98 13.32 4.12
C GLU A 189 4.71 11.81 4.20
N ASP A 190 3.60 11.42 4.82
CA ASP A 190 3.29 10.02 5.11
C ASP A 190 2.11 9.48 4.27
N ASN A 191 1.07 10.31 4.04
CA ASN A 191 -0.21 9.86 3.49
C ASN A 191 -0.68 10.66 2.26
N PHE A 192 0.22 11.30 1.55
CA PHE A 192 -0.14 12.04 0.35
C PHE A 192 0.89 11.76 -0.75
N TRP A 193 0.41 11.35 -1.89
CA TRP A 193 1.25 11.12 -3.06
C TRP A 193 0.80 11.96 -4.23
N GLU A 194 1.73 12.69 -4.83
CA GLU A 194 1.50 13.50 -6.03
C GLU A 194 2.19 12.86 -7.23
N HIS A 195 1.48 12.85 -8.34
CA HIS A 195 2.05 12.43 -9.60
C HIS A 195 1.76 13.45 -10.70
N GLY A 196 2.74 14.32 -10.98
CA GLY A 196 2.72 15.30 -12.06
C GLY A 196 1.60 16.34 -11.92
N ALA A 197 0.40 16.02 -12.35
CA ALA A 197 -0.72 16.97 -12.45
C ALA A 197 -1.68 16.94 -11.24
N GLY A 198 -1.41 16.20 -10.19
CA GLY A 198 -2.28 16.15 -9.02
C GLY A 198 -2.06 14.95 -8.11
N PRO A 199 -2.87 14.86 -7.05
CA PRO A 199 -2.81 13.73 -6.11
C PRO A 199 -3.23 12.43 -6.76
N CYS A 200 -2.58 11.37 -6.33
CA CYS A 200 -2.92 10.00 -6.70
C CYS A 200 -3.47 9.23 -5.51
#